data_80a26d47ea26333c5e4770e4800ab7b1
#
_entry.id   80a26d47ea26333c5e4770e4800ab7b1
#
_cell.length_a   1.000
_cell.length_b   1.000
_cell.length_c   1.000
_cell.angle_alpha   90.00
_cell.angle_beta   90.00
_cell.angle_gamma   90.00
#
_symmetry.space_group_name_H-M   'P 1'
#
loop_
_entity.id
_entity.type
_entity.pdbx_description
1 polymer ?
#
loop_
_entity_poly.entity_id
_entity_poly.type
_entity_poly.pdbx_seq_one_letter_code
_entity_poly.pdbx_strand_id
1 'polypeptide(L)' 'MSTTTLTGACPECETDLTTPPMVKGETLACPECMLTLRVEDIDDGALSLQMVEVQLRDWGQ' A
#
# COMPACT_ATOMS: atom_id res chain seq x y z
N MET A 1 21.59 4.69 -12.20
CA MET A 1 20.87 4.10 -11.53
C MET A 1 19.50 4.29 -11.82
N SER A 2 18.71 3.45 -11.98
CA SER A 2 17.43 3.65 -12.32
C SER A 2 16.59 3.62 -11.15
N THR A 3 15.68 4.51 -11.04
CA THR A 3 14.77 4.51 -9.96
C THR A 3 13.50 3.95 -10.45
N THR A 4 13.09 2.86 -9.91
CA THR A 4 11.88 2.23 -10.33
C THR A 4 10.78 2.57 -9.36
N THR A 5 9.73 3.18 -9.84
CA THR A 5 8.59 3.43 -8.97
C THR A 5 7.55 2.37 -9.22
N LEU A 6 6.75 2.11 -8.21
CA LEU A 6 5.71 1.11 -8.31
C LEU A 6 4.36 1.82 -8.28
N THR A 7 3.39 1.24 -8.95
CA THR A 7 2.08 1.84 -9.03
C THR A 7 1.04 0.86 -8.56
N GLY A 8 0.14 1.32 -7.77
CA GLY A 8 -0.95 0.50 -7.28
C GLY A 8 -2.22 1.31 -7.22
N ALA A 9 -3.32 0.64 -7.08
CA ALA A 9 -4.60 1.31 -6.99
C ALA A 9 -5.21 1.03 -5.64
N CYS A 10 -5.72 2.06 -5.02
CA CYS A 10 -6.39 1.91 -3.75
C CYS A 10 -7.68 1.13 -3.96
N PRO A 11 -7.92 0.08 -3.17
CA PRO A 11 -9.14 -0.70 -3.38
C PRO A 11 -10.40 0.02 -2.94
N GLU A 12 -10.23 1.13 -2.20
CA GLU A 12 -11.40 1.85 -1.77
C GLU A 12 -11.75 2.97 -2.72
N CYS A 13 -10.87 3.89 -2.94
CA CYS A 13 -11.16 5.03 -3.79
C CYS A 13 -10.63 4.85 -5.20
N GLU A 14 -9.94 3.77 -5.45
CA GLU A 14 -9.42 3.44 -6.77
C GLU A 14 -8.52 4.53 -7.33
N THR A 15 -7.82 5.21 -6.46
CA THR A 15 -6.88 6.23 -6.88
C THR A 15 -5.55 5.59 -7.20
N ASP A 16 -4.94 5.99 -8.28
CA ASP A 16 -3.65 5.45 -8.64
C ASP A 16 -2.60 6.00 -7.70
N LEU A 17 -1.84 5.14 -7.09
CA LEU A 17 -0.81 5.54 -6.14
C LEU A 17 0.54 5.16 -6.70
N THR A 18 1.45 6.10 -6.66
CA THR A 18 2.82 5.85 -7.10
C THR A 18 3.70 5.84 -5.87
N THR A 19 4.46 4.78 -5.71
CA THR A 19 5.28 4.63 -4.53
C THR A 19 6.70 4.32 -4.93
N PRO A 20 7.65 4.54 -4.03
CA PRO A 20 9.01 4.10 -4.28
C PRO A 20 9.05 2.58 -4.23
N PRO A 21 10.17 1.97 -4.59
CA PRO A 21 10.26 0.51 -4.57
C PRO A 21 9.95 -0.03 -3.18
N MET A 22 9.05 -0.98 -3.12
CA MET A 22 8.64 -1.56 -1.86
C MET A 22 8.67 -3.06 -2.01
N VAL A 23 8.54 -3.76 -0.89
CA VAL A 23 8.53 -5.21 -0.92
C VAL A 23 7.22 -5.69 -0.34
N LYS A 24 6.93 -6.95 -0.56
CA LYS A 24 5.71 -7.52 -0.05
C LYS A 24 5.69 -7.41 1.46
N GLY A 25 4.58 -7.08 2.02
CA GLY A 25 4.43 -6.92 3.45
C GLY A 25 4.54 -5.50 3.93
N GLU A 26 4.99 -4.59 3.08
CA GLU A 26 5.08 -3.21 3.47
C GLU A 26 3.71 -2.59 3.52
N THR A 27 3.56 -1.55 4.27
CA THR A 27 2.28 -0.87 4.35
C THR A 27 2.44 0.58 3.94
N LEU A 28 1.37 1.15 3.47
CA LEU A 28 1.38 2.55 3.10
C LEU A 28 -0.03 3.10 3.33
N ALA A 29 -0.13 4.39 3.36
CA ALA A 29 -1.42 5.03 3.59
C ALA A 29 -1.89 5.72 2.34
N CYS A 30 -3.12 5.53 1.98
CA CYS A 30 -3.69 6.20 0.83
C CYS A 30 -3.94 7.66 1.19
N PRO A 31 -3.43 8.60 0.41
CA PRO A 31 -3.63 10.01 0.73
C PRO A 31 -5.04 10.50 0.45
N GLU A 32 -5.81 9.71 -0.29
CA GLU A 32 -7.16 10.15 -0.61
C GLU A 32 -8.14 9.72 0.46
N CYS A 33 -8.17 8.48 0.81
CA CYS A 33 -9.12 7.99 1.79
C CYS A 33 -8.48 7.70 3.13
N MET A 34 -7.18 7.88 3.23
CA MET A 34 -6.45 7.74 4.50
C MET A 34 -6.53 6.34 5.07
N LEU A 35 -6.72 5.36 4.23
CA LEU A 35 -6.74 3.99 4.70
C LEU A 35 -5.34 3.40 4.66
N THR A 36 -5.08 2.46 5.51
CA THR A 36 -3.82 1.77 5.51
C THR A 36 -3.92 0.60 4.56
N LEU A 37 -2.98 0.53 3.64
CA LEU A 37 -2.97 -0.54 2.65
C LEU A 37 -1.69 -1.34 2.81
N ARG A 38 -1.74 -2.60 2.45
CA ARG A 38 -0.57 -3.43 2.54
C ARG A 38 -0.26 -3.99 1.17
N VAL A 39 1.02 -4.09 0.87
CA VAL A 39 1.46 -4.64 -0.39
C VAL A 39 1.35 -6.16 -0.29
N GLU A 40 0.41 -6.72 -1.02
CA GLU A 40 0.20 -8.16 -0.99
C GLU A 40 1.08 -8.83 -2.04
N ASP A 41 1.33 -8.18 -3.12
CA ASP A 41 2.15 -8.76 -4.16
C ASP A 41 2.69 -7.65 -5.04
N ILE A 42 3.72 -7.93 -5.79
CA ILE A 42 4.30 -6.97 -6.70
C ILE A 42 4.53 -7.68 -8.01
N ASP A 43 3.98 -7.12 -9.08
CA ASP A 43 4.07 -7.76 -10.35
C ASP A 43 4.59 -6.76 -11.37
N ASP A 44 5.87 -6.82 -11.68
CA ASP A 44 6.47 -6.00 -12.73
C ASP A 44 6.12 -4.53 -12.59
N GLY A 45 6.29 -3.99 -11.43
CA GLY A 45 6.03 -2.58 -11.20
C GLY A 45 4.62 -2.27 -10.75
N ALA A 46 3.76 -3.26 -10.69
CA ALA A 46 2.40 -3.06 -10.24
C ALA A 46 2.25 -3.62 -8.85
N LEU A 47 1.62 -2.85 -7.97
CA LEU A 47 1.41 -3.28 -6.61
C LEU A 47 0.00 -3.81 -6.45
N SER A 48 -0.08 -4.91 -5.72
CA SER A 48 -1.37 -5.45 -5.38
C SER A 48 -1.63 -5.01 -3.95
N LEU A 49 -2.50 -4.08 -3.75
CA LEU A 49 -2.74 -3.51 -2.43
C LEU A 49 -4.05 -4.02 -1.86
N GLN A 50 -4.04 -4.18 -0.55
CA GLN A 50 -5.23 -4.65 0.12
C GLN A 50 -5.45 -3.83 1.36
N MET A 51 -6.68 -3.52 1.67
CA MET A 51 -6.99 -2.73 2.83
C MET A 51 -6.70 -3.50 4.09
N VAL A 52 -6.00 -2.86 5.00
CA VAL A 52 -5.65 -3.47 6.27
C VAL A 52 -6.52 -2.83 7.32
N GLU A 53 -7.23 -3.68 8.08
CA GLU A 53 -8.04 -3.17 9.11
C GLU A 53 -7.21 -2.89 10.30
N VAL A 54 -7.12 -1.67 10.72
CA VAL A 54 -6.29 -1.29 11.83
C VAL A 54 -7.04 -1.49 13.09
N GLN A 55 -6.50 -2.32 13.98
CA GLN A 55 -7.09 -2.50 15.18
C GLN A 55 -6.44 -1.73 16.16
N LEU A 56 -6.99 -0.84 16.75
CA LEU A 56 -6.33 -0.08 17.65
C LEU A 56 -6.21 -0.67 18.87
N ARG A 57 -6.40 -1.64 19.24
CA ARG A 57 -6.28 -2.14 20.43
C ARG A 57 -5.17 -2.44 20.89
N ASP A 58 -4.51 -2.17 21.06
CA ASP A 58 -3.39 -2.54 21.34
C ASP A 58 -2.96 -2.24 22.43
N TRP A 59 -3.17 -2.01 23.16
CA TRP A 59 -2.74 -1.68 24.14
C TRP A 59 -2.16 -2.59 24.75
N GLY A 60 -1.54 -2.92 24.46
CA GLY A 60 -0.95 -3.57 24.98
C GLY A 60 -0.55 -4.10 25.42
N GLN A 61 -0.48 -4.28 25.46
CA GLN A 61 -0.20 -4.74 25.85
C GLN A 61 0.04 -4.95 25.93
#